data_601dfc42bfab595eb021cf57178681a6
#
_entry.id   601dfc42bfab595eb021cf57178681a6
#
_cell.length_a   1.000
_cell.length_b   1.000
_cell.length_c   1.000
_cell.angle_alpha   90.00
_cell.angle_beta   90.00
_cell.angle_gamma   90.00
#
_symmetry.space_group_name_H-M   'P 1'
#
loop_
_entity.id
_entity.type
_entity.pdbx_description
1 polymer ?
#
loop_
_entity_poly.entity_id
_entity_poly.type
_entity_poly.pdbx_seq_one_letter_code
_entity_poly.pdbx_strand_id
1 'polypeptide(L)'
;TPGCTIEGNDFTRLHESFSNNNTVIYGVSRDSIKSHEKFREKFNYTIDLISDEDESLCKLFDVIKLKKLYGKEHMGIERSTFVISPSGDILKEWIKVKVDGHAEEVLEFVSAL
;
A
#
# COMPACT_ATOMS: atom_id res chain seq x y z
N THR A 1 -8.89 -1.26 -8.98
CA THR A 1 -9.93 -1.82 -8.11
C THR A 1 -10.49 -0.75 -7.16
N PRO A 2 -11.76 -0.87 -6.74
CA PRO A 2 -12.33 0.12 -5.82
C PRO A 2 -11.57 0.25 -4.51
N GLY A 3 -11.10 -0.86 -3.95
CA GLY A 3 -10.33 -0.85 -2.70
C GLY A 3 -9.02 -0.09 -2.81
N CYS A 4 -8.29 -0.25 -3.92
CA CYS A 4 -7.05 0.48 -4.17
C CYS A 4 -7.30 1.98 -4.31
N THR A 5 -8.40 2.36 -4.96
CA THR A 5 -8.80 3.76 -5.10
C THR A 5 -9.10 4.40 -3.75
N ILE A 6 -9.87 3.73 -2.90
CA ILE A 6 -10.23 4.21 -1.57
C ILE A 6 -8.97 4.37 -0.71
N GLU A 7 -8.11 3.37 -0.70
CA GLU A 7 -6.87 3.39 0.08
C GLU A 7 -5.94 4.52 -0.38
N GLY A 8 -5.74 4.67 -1.68
CA GLY A 8 -4.91 5.74 -2.24
C GLY A 8 -5.46 7.13 -1.93
N ASN A 9 -6.78 7.30 -2.01
CA ASN A 9 -7.44 8.55 -1.64
C ASN A 9 -7.26 8.88 -0.15
N ASP A 10 -7.42 7.89 0.72
CA ASP A 10 -7.27 8.07 2.16
C ASP A 10 -5.84 8.45 2.54
N PHE A 11 -4.84 7.76 2.00
CA PHE A 11 -3.44 8.10 2.25
C PHE A 11 -3.07 9.48 1.66
N THR A 12 -3.61 9.84 0.50
CA THR A 12 -3.40 11.17 -0.09
C THR A 12 -3.99 12.25 0.80
N ARG A 13 -5.20 12.05 1.28
CA ARG A 13 -5.89 12.97 2.19
C ARG A 13 -5.10 13.19 3.48
N LEU A 14 -4.46 12.16 4.00
CA LEU A 14 -3.71 12.20 5.25
C LEU A 14 -2.20 12.44 5.05
N HIS A 15 -1.75 12.65 3.80
CA HIS A 15 -0.34 12.73 3.46
C HIS A 15 0.41 13.79 4.28
N GLU A 16 -0.16 14.97 4.44
CA GLU A 16 0.47 16.04 5.22
C GLU A 16 0.67 15.63 6.69
N SER A 17 -0.32 14.94 7.27
CA SER A 17 -0.22 14.42 8.64
C SER A 17 0.89 13.38 8.77
N PHE A 18 1.06 12.51 7.77
CA PHE A 18 2.18 11.57 7.76
C PHE A 18 3.52 12.30 7.67
N SER A 19 3.62 13.31 6.80
CA SER A 19 4.84 14.12 6.67
C SER A 19 5.18 14.83 7.96
N ASN A 20 4.19 15.34 8.68
CA ASN A 20 4.38 15.99 9.98
C ASN A 20 4.89 15.02 11.05
N ASN A 21 4.74 13.71 10.83
CA ASN A 21 5.28 12.66 11.69
C ASN A 21 6.53 12.02 11.09
N ASN A 22 7.24 12.72 10.20
CA ASN A 22 8.47 12.27 9.56
C ASN A 22 8.29 10.94 8.81
N THR A 23 7.14 10.74 8.19
CA THR A 23 6.80 9.50 7.50
C THR A 23 6.57 9.75 6.01
N VAL A 24 7.19 8.91 5.17
CA VAL A 24 6.97 8.89 3.72
C VAL A 24 6.08 7.70 3.38
N ILE A 25 5.24 7.85 2.36
CA ILE A 25 4.31 6.81 1.95
C ILE A 25 4.63 6.38 0.53
N TYR A 26 4.73 5.06 0.32
CA TYR A 26 4.86 4.46 -1.01
C TYR A 26 3.76 3.44 -1.22
N GLY A 27 3.04 3.56 -2.33
CA GLY A 27 2.12 2.51 -2.78
C GLY A 27 2.87 1.56 -3.71
N VAL A 28 2.65 0.27 -3.56
CA VAL A 28 3.32 -0.75 -4.37
C VAL A 28 2.28 -1.65 -5.03
N SER A 29 2.42 -1.86 -6.34
CA SER A 29 1.60 -2.84 -7.07
C SER A 29 2.38 -3.42 -8.23
N ARG A 30 1.81 -4.49 -8.85
CA ARG A 30 2.42 -5.13 -10.02
C ARG A 30 2.14 -4.39 -11.33
N ASP A 31 1.33 -3.35 -11.28
CA ASP A 31 0.98 -2.58 -12.48
C ASP A 31 2.19 -1.84 -13.05
N SER A 32 2.13 -1.52 -14.35
CA SER A 32 3.21 -0.81 -15.02
C SER A 32 3.33 0.64 -14.54
N ILE A 33 4.50 1.24 -14.77
CA ILE A 33 4.73 2.67 -14.47
C ILE A 33 3.70 3.53 -15.20
N LYS A 34 3.42 3.21 -16.45
CA LYS A 34 2.43 3.95 -17.25
C LYS A 34 1.03 3.87 -16.66
N SER A 35 0.64 2.70 -16.17
CA SER A 35 -0.63 2.48 -15.49
C SER A 35 -0.71 3.30 -14.19
N HIS A 36 0.37 3.32 -13.41
CA HIS A 36 0.48 4.13 -12.19
C HIS A 36 0.37 5.61 -12.46
N GLU A 37 1.00 6.11 -13.52
CA GLU A 37 0.92 7.52 -13.90
C GLU A 37 -0.51 7.94 -14.22
N LYS A 38 -1.23 7.12 -14.99
CA LYS A 38 -2.64 7.37 -15.32
C LYS A 38 -3.51 7.37 -14.07
N PHE A 39 -3.30 6.42 -13.19
CA PHE A 39 -4.07 6.27 -11.96
C PHE A 39 -3.83 7.45 -11.02
N ARG A 40 -2.57 7.83 -10.85
CA ARG A 40 -2.16 8.97 -10.01
C ARG A 40 -2.75 10.28 -10.52
N GLU A 41 -2.69 10.50 -11.83
CA GLU A 41 -3.26 11.69 -12.47
C GLU A 41 -4.78 11.73 -12.33
N LYS A 42 -5.46 10.61 -12.59
CA LYS A 42 -6.92 10.53 -12.53
C LYS A 42 -7.46 10.85 -11.14
N PHE A 43 -6.79 10.42 -10.09
CA PHE A 43 -7.24 10.57 -8.71
C PHE A 43 -6.46 11.62 -7.90
N ASN A 44 -5.55 12.34 -8.53
CA ASN A 44 -4.74 13.39 -7.90
C ASN A 44 -3.97 12.90 -6.66
N TYR A 45 -3.39 11.70 -6.75
CA TYR A 45 -2.60 11.16 -5.65
C TYR A 45 -1.31 11.95 -5.43
N THR A 46 -0.99 12.23 -4.17
CA THR A 46 0.26 12.89 -3.78
C THR A 46 1.31 11.89 -3.29
N ILE A 47 0.92 10.64 -3.04
CA ILE A 47 1.86 9.60 -2.65
C ILE A 47 2.55 9.01 -3.89
N ASP A 48 3.77 8.52 -3.71
CA ASP A 48 4.51 7.88 -4.78
C ASP A 48 4.08 6.42 -4.95
N LEU A 49 4.00 5.97 -6.20
CA LEU A 49 3.62 4.60 -6.52
C LEU A 49 4.82 3.87 -7.12
N ILE A 50 5.11 2.69 -6.59
CA ILE A 50 6.22 1.85 -7.05
C ILE A 50 5.65 0.74 -7.92
N SER A 51 6.19 0.62 -9.14
CA SER A 51 5.83 -0.46 -10.06
C SER A 51 6.70 -1.68 -9.77
N ASP A 52 6.09 -2.75 -9.28
CA ASP A 52 6.75 -4.01 -8.92
C ASP A 52 6.35 -5.10 -9.94
N GLU A 53 6.58 -4.81 -11.23
CA GLU A 53 6.15 -5.72 -12.32
C GLU A 53 6.78 -7.10 -12.22
N ASP A 54 8.03 -7.21 -11.74
CA ASP A 54 8.72 -8.48 -11.55
C ASP A 54 8.41 -9.15 -10.20
N GLU A 55 7.55 -8.54 -9.40
CA GLU A 55 7.11 -9.05 -8.10
C GLU A 55 8.22 -9.19 -7.05
N SER A 56 9.37 -8.55 -7.26
CA SER A 56 10.50 -8.68 -6.32
C SER A 56 10.17 -8.18 -4.92
N LEU A 57 9.50 -7.03 -4.79
CA LEU A 57 9.06 -6.52 -3.50
C LEU A 57 7.93 -7.36 -2.91
N CYS A 58 6.98 -7.78 -3.73
CA CYS A 58 5.88 -8.63 -3.28
C CYS A 58 6.37 -9.95 -2.71
N LYS A 59 7.40 -10.53 -3.32
CA LYS A 59 8.02 -11.77 -2.81
C LYS A 59 8.82 -11.50 -1.54
N LEU A 60 9.57 -10.39 -1.51
CA LEU A 60 10.35 -10.02 -0.33
C LEU A 60 9.48 -9.84 0.91
N PHE A 61 8.32 -9.22 0.77
CA PHE A 61 7.37 -8.99 1.87
C PHE A 61 6.39 -10.14 2.06
N ASP A 62 6.49 -11.20 1.26
CA ASP A 62 5.65 -12.40 1.37
C ASP A 62 4.14 -12.10 1.33
N VAL A 63 3.74 -11.26 0.37
CA VAL A 63 2.34 -10.87 0.21
C VAL A 63 1.63 -11.55 -0.96
N ILE A 64 2.33 -12.47 -1.66
CA ILE A 64 1.72 -13.26 -2.74
C ILE A 64 1.15 -14.53 -2.11
N LYS A 65 -0.17 -14.69 -2.20
CA LYS A 65 -0.88 -15.79 -1.56
C LYS A 65 -1.77 -16.52 -2.57
N LEU A 66 -2.01 -17.79 -2.30
CA LEU A 66 -2.95 -18.59 -3.08
C LEU A 66 -4.37 -18.11 -2.77
N LYS A 67 -5.10 -17.73 -3.81
CA LYS A 67 -6.49 -17.28 -3.70
C LYS A 67 -7.40 -18.19 -4.50
N LYS A 68 -8.60 -18.43 -3.98
CA LYS A 68 -9.64 -19.20 -4.67
C LYS A 68 -10.77 -18.26 -5.05
N LEU A 69 -11.16 -18.31 -6.31
CA LEU A 69 -12.29 -17.53 -6.82
C LEU A 69 -13.06 -18.39 -7.82
N TYR A 70 -14.35 -18.61 -7.54
CA TYR A 70 -15.22 -19.46 -8.37
C TYR A 70 -14.64 -20.85 -8.63
N GLY A 71 -14.05 -21.48 -7.61
CA GLY A 71 -13.46 -22.82 -7.70
C GLY A 71 -12.11 -22.88 -8.40
N LYS A 72 -11.57 -21.74 -8.85
CA LYS A 72 -10.24 -21.66 -9.46
C LYS A 72 -9.24 -21.09 -8.46
N GLU A 73 -8.04 -21.67 -8.48
CA GLU A 73 -6.93 -21.20 -7.64
C GLU A 73 -5.96 -20.35 -8.46
N HIS A 74 -5.49 -19.26 -7.89
CA HIS A 74 -4.46 -18.42 -8.50
C HIS A 74 -3.64 -17.72 -7.42
N MET A 75 -2.41 -17.34 -7.78
CA MET A 75 -1.56 -16.55 -6.90
C MET A 75 -1.89 -15.07 -7.08
N GLY A 76 -2.23 -14.39 -6.00
CA GLY A 76 -2.58 -12.99 -6.00
C GLY A 76 -1.93 -12.24 -4.86
N ILE A 77 -1.94 -10.91 -4.94
CA ILE A 77 -1.39 -10.07 -3.87
C ILE A 77 -2.42 -9.91 -2.77
N GLU A 78 -2.00 -10.17 -1.54
CA GLU A 78 -2.77 -9.85 -0.35
C GLU A 78 -2.50 -8.42 0.04
N ARG A 79 -3.56 -7.59 0.16
CA ARG A 79 -3.39 -6.19 0.54
C ARG A 79 -2.75 -6.12 1.92
N SER A 80 -1.59 -5.47 2.00
CA SER A 80 -0.80 -5.39 3.22
C SER A 80 -0.15 -4.03 3.35
N THR A 81 0.12 -3.62 4.58
CA THR A 81 0.83 -2.38 4.88
C THR A 81 1.95 -2.67 5.87
N PHE A 82 3.09 -2.04 5.65
CA PHE A 82 4.28 -2.19 6.51
C PHE A 82 4.79 -0.82 6.91
N VAL A 83 5.10 -0.65 8.18
CA VAL A 83 5.82 0.53 8.68
C VAL A 83 7.26 0.11 8.93
N ILE A 84 8.18 0.81 8.24
CA ILE A 84 9.61 0.47 8.25
C ILE A 84 10.40 1.62 8.85
N SER A 85 11.33 1.32 9.76
CA SER A 85 12.20 2.31 10.38
C SER A 85 13.28 2.79 9.40
N PRO A 86 13.95 3.94 9.67
CA PRO A 86 15.08 4.37 8.83
C PRO A 86 16.22 3.35 8.74
N SER A 87 16.35 2.48 9.74
CA SER A 87 17.37 1.41 9.72
C SER A 87 16.95 0.17 8.94
N GLY A 88 15.71 0.13 8.42
CA GLY A 88 15.22 -0.98 7.62
C GLY A 88 14.44 -2.04 8.41
N ASP A 89 14.15 -1.81 9.68
CA ASP A 89 13.40 -2.75 10.50
C ASP A 89 11.89 -2.56 10.31
N ILE A 90 11.15 -3.68 10.22
CA ILE A 90 9.69 -3.64 10.17
C ILE A 90 9.16 -3.42 11.58
N LEU A 91 8.52 -2.27 11.80
CA LEU A 91 7.98 -1.90 13.11
C LEU A 91 6.57 -2.41 13.32
N LYS A 92 5.80 -2.51 12.24
CA LYS A 92 4.41 -2.98 12.29
C LYS A 92 4.02 -3.48 10.91
N GLU A 93 3.18 -4.52 10.87
CA GLU A 93 2.59 -5.01 9.63
C GLU A 93 1.10 -5.24 9.80
N TRP A 94 0.34 -4.95 8.75
CA TRP A 94 -1.08 -5.25 8.65
C TRP A 94 -1.27 -6.14 7.43
N ILE A 95 -1.73 -7.37 7.64
CA ILE A 95 -1.98 -8.34 6.57
C ILE A 95 -3.49 -8.50 6.40
N LYS A 96 -3.93 -8.74 5.16
CA LYS A 96 -5.36 -8.80 4.80
C LYS A 96 -6.10 -7.52 5.16
N VAL A 97 -5.55 -6.41 4.71
CA VAL A 97 -6.08 -5.08 5.04
C VAL A 97 -7.49 -4.88 4.51
N LYS A 98 -8.36 -4.37 5.38
CA LYS A 98 -9.64 -3.77 4.99
C LYS A 98 -9.41 -2.27 4.90
N VAL A 99 -9.78 -1.67 3.76
CA VAL A 99 -9.43 -0.27 3.49
C VAL A 99 -10.17 0.73 4.37
N ASP A 100 -11.33 0.38 4.88
CA ASP A 100 -12.15 1.28 5.69
C ASP A 100 -11.44 1.61 7.02
N GLY A 101 -11.08 2.88 7.20
CA GLY A 101 -10.39 3.36 8.39
C GLY A 101 -8.94 2.93 8.51
N HIS A 102 -8.38 2.23 7.52
CA HIS A 102 -7.01 1.70 7.62
C HIS A 102 -5.95 2.81 7.62
N ALA A 103 -6.07 3.81 6.74
CA ALA A 103 -5.09 4.89 6.67
C ALA A 103 -5.02 5.67 7.99
N GLU A 104 -6.14 5.91 8.64
CA GLU A 104 -6.21 6.54 9.96
C GLU A 104 -5.54 5.68 11.03
N GLU A 105 -5.72 4.36 10.97
CA GLU A 105 -5.07 3.42 11.90
C GLU A 105 -3.55 3.45 11.75
N VAL A 106 -3.05 3.48 10.52
CA VAL A 106 -1.60 3.59 10.26
C VAL A 106 -1.07 4.93 10.77
N LEU A 107 -1.79 6.02 10.51
CA LEU A 107 -1.40 7.36 10.99
C LEU A 107 -1.32 7.39 12.52
N GLU A 108 -2.29 6.81 13.21
CA GLU A 108 -2.29 6.72 14.66
C GLU A 108 -1.05 5.99 15.16
N PHE A 109 -0.69 4.88 14.52
CA PHE A 109 0.51 4.13 14.89
C PHE A 109 1.79 4.96 14.72
N VAL A 110 1.99 5.62 13.58
CA VAL A 110 3.21 6.39 13.34
C VAL A 110 3.29 7.65 14.18
N SER A 111 2.17 8.25 14.56
CA SER A 111 2.15 9.43 15.41
C SER A 111 2.52 9.10 16.86
N ALA A 112 2.43 7.85 17.25
CA ALA A 112 2.79 7.37 18.59
C ALA A 112 4.25 6.90 18.70
N LEU A 113 5.00 6.89 17.61
CA LEU A 113 6.40 6.47 17.60
C LEU A 113 7.34 7.49 18.25
#